data_541fe756410da25342c8046a08d3881a
#
_entry.id   541fe756410da25342c8046a08d3881a
#
_cell.length_a   1.000
_cell.length_b   1.000
_cell.length_c   1.000
_cell.angle_alpha   90.00
_cell.angle_beta   90.00
_cell.angle_gamma   90.00
#
_symmetry.space_group_name_H-M   'P 1'
#
loop_
_entity.id
_entity.type
_entity.pdbx_description
1 polymer ?
#
loop_
_entity_poly.entity_id
_entity_poly.type
_entity_poly.pdbx_seq_one_letter_code
_entity_poly.pdbx_strand_id
1 'polypeptide(L)'
;MKLRRPLLTLAIAAGALIAQCSAGLGDALEFNRAAIAQGEAWRFITAHLTHFDSNHFVWDVVVFVLLGSICEQSSRRRLAAGLVLASVSITAAIGWWQPQFTSYRGL
;
A
#
# COMPACT_ATOMS: atom_id res chain seq x y z
N MET A 1 -30.09 5.61 -7.64
CA MET A 1 -28.84 4.79 -7.75
C MET A 1 -28.34 4.43 -6.37
N LYS A 2 -28.18 3.16 -6.11
CA LYS A 2 -27.75 2.71 -4.78
C LYS A 2 -26.21 2.71 -4.75
N LEU A 3 -25.62 3.54 -3.90
CA LEU A 3 -24.17 3.58 -3.74
C LEU A 3 -23.68 2.34 -2.98
N ARG A 4 -22.58 1.75 -3.45
CA ARG A 4 -21.92 0.66 -2.74
C ARG A 4 -21.07 1.22 -1.60
N ARG A 5 -21.02 0.50 -0.50
CA ARG A 5 -20.09 0.81 0.58
C ARG A 5 -18.67 0.51 0.10
N PRO A 6 -17.72 1.44 0.22
CA PRO A 6 -16.34 1.23 -0.23
C PRO A 6 -15.55 0.40 0.79
N LEU A 7 -15.96 -0.85 0.98
CA LEU A 7 -15.41 -1.71 2.03
C LEU A 7 -13.93 -2.04 1.82
N LEU A 8 -13.53 -2.31 0.58
CA LEU A 8 -12.13 -2.59 0.27
C LEU A 8 -11.25 -1.36 0.52
N THR A 9 -11.69 -0.21 0.02
CA THR A 9 -10.98 1.06 0.21
C THR A 9 -10.80 1.38 1.70
N LEU A 10 -11.89 1.26 2.48
CA LEU A 10 -11.84 1.54 3.91
C LEU A 10 -11.00 0.53 4.68
N ALA A 11 -11.04 -0.74 4.29
CA ALA A 11 -10.21 -1.78 4.91
C ALA A 11 -8.72 -1.52 4.69
N ILE A 12 -8.34 -1.14 3.49
CA ILE A 12 -6.94 -0.81 3.17
C ILE A 12 -6.50 0.46 3.91
N ALA A 13 -7.35 1.48 3.94
CA ALA A 13 -7.06 2.72 4.68
C ALA A 13 -6.89 2.45 6.18
N ALA A 14 -7.73 1.59 6.76
CA ALA A 14 -7.61 1.18 8.15
C ALA A 14 -6.30 0.42 8.40
N GLY A 15 -5.91 -0.47 7.49
CA GLY A 15 -4.64 -1.18 7.56
C GLY A 15 -3.44 -0.23 7.52
N ALA A 16 -3.48 0.77 6.66
CA ALA A 16 -2.44 1.80 6.58
C ALA A 16 -2.36 2.62 7.87
N LEU A 17 -3.51 2.97 8.45
CA LEU A 17 -3.55 3.69 9.72
C LEU A 17 -2.94 2.87 10.86
N ILE A 18 -3.29 1.59 10.95
CA ILE A 18 -2.73 0.68 11.96
C ILE A 18 -1.21 0.57 11.78
N ALA A 19 -0.73 0.42 10.56
CA ALA A 19 0.70 0.36 10.28
C ALA A 19 1.43 1.66 10.65
N GLN A 20 0.79 2.81 10.44
CA GLN A 20 1.36 4.12 10.78
C GLN A 20 1.46 4.31 12.30
N CYS A 21 0.49 3.79 13.05
CA CYS A 21 0.44 3.93 14.50
C CYS A 21 1.27 2.88 15.25
N SER A 22 1.80 1.87 14.57
CA SER A 22 2.58 0.80 15.16
C SER A 22 3.95 0.70 14.48
N ALA A 23 5.01 1.13 15.18
CA ALA A 23 6.37 1.13 14.63
C ALA A 23 6.83 -0.29 14.25
N GLY A 24 6.56 -1.28 15.11
CA GLY A 24 6.94 -2.67 14.84
C GLY A 24 6.22 -3.25 13.61
N LEU A 25 4.95 -2.92 13.43
CA LEU A 25 4.19 -3.36 12.27
C LEU A 25 4.68 -2.67 10.99
N GLY A 26 4.97 -1.37 11.06
CA GLY A 26 5.54 -0.64 9.93
C GLY A 26 6.85 -1.26 9.45
N ASP A 27 7.73 -1.59 10.38
CA ASP A 27 9.01 -2.25 10.08
C ASP A 27 8.82 -3.62 9.44
N ALA A 28 7.80 -4.37 9.86
CA ALA A 28 7.50 -5.70 9.32
C ALA A 28 6.87 -5.64 7.91
N LEU A 29 6.23 -4.53 7.56
CA LEU A 29 5.48 -4.38 6.31
C LEU A 29 6.22 -3.59 5.23
N GLU A 30 7.20 -2.76 5.59
CA GLU A 30 7.92 -1.93 4.62
C GLU A 30 8.72 -2.77 3.62
N PHE A 31 9.06 -2.18 2.49
CA PHE A 31 10.03 -2.78 1.58
C PHE A 31 11.37 -2.89 2.32
N ASN A 32 11.88 -4.09 2.40
CA ASN A 32 13.18 -4.39 2.99
C ASN A 32 13.85 -5.44 2.11
N ARG A 33 14.90 -5.04 1.41
CA ARG A 33 15.54 -5.88 0.41
C ARG A 33 16.09 -7.18 1.01
N ALA A 34 16.72 -7.10 2.16
CA ALA A 34 17.29 -8.28 2.83
C ALA A 34 16.20 -9.25 3.29
N ALA A 35 15.11 -8.72 3.85
CA ALA A 35 13.99 -9.54 4.31
C ALA A 35 13.28 -10.24 3.13
N ILE A 36 13.08 -9.53 2.02
CA ILE A 36 12.52 -10.12 0.80
C ILE A 36 13.40 -11.24 0.28
N ALA A 37 14.70 -11.06 0.30
CA ALA A 37 15.66 -12.10 -0.10
C ALA A 37 15.57 -13.35 0.79
N GLN A 38 15.09 -13.19 2.04
CA GLN A 38 14.86 -14.30 2.98
C GLN A 38 13.45 -14.91 2.86
N GLY A 39 12.64 -14.48 1.90
CA GLY A 39 11.34 -15.07 1.62
C GLY A 39 10.15 -14.26 2.11
N GLU A 40 10.33 -13.04 2.65
CA GLU A 40 9.23 -12.19 3.12
C GLU A 40 8.57 -11.46 1.96
N ALA A 41 7.95 -12.23 1.07
CA ALA A 41 7.37 -11.74 -0.20
C ALA A 41 6.17 -10.81 -0.01
N TRP A 42 5.47 -10.85 1.15
CA TRP A 42 4.34 -9.96 1.41
C TRP A 42 4.72 -8.48 1.33
N ARG A 43 5.98 -8.15 1.54
CA ARG A 43 6.48 -6.77 1.50
C ARG A 43 6.36 -6.12 0.13
N PHE A 44 6.20 -6.90 -0.94
CA PHE A 44 5.91 -6.37 -2.28
C PHE A 44 4.58 -5.62 -2.33
N ILE A 45 3.62 -6.03 -1.52
CA ILE A 45 2.29 -5.40 -1.45
C ILE A 45 2.19 -4.50 -0.23
N THR A 46 2.60 -4.98 0.94
CA THR A 46 2.38 -4.28 2.20
C THR A 46 3.24 -3.01 2.34
N ALA A 47 4.33 -2.89 1.61
CA ALA A 47 5.15 -1.68 1.62
C ALA A 47 4.34 -0.42 1.29
N HIS A 48 3.33 -0.55 0.45
CA HIS A 48 2.48 0.56 0.03
C HIS A 48 1.50 1.02 1.12
N LEU A 49 1.35 0.26 2.19
CA LEU A 49 0.55 0.64 3.37
C LEU A 49 1.38 1.44 4.38
N THR A 50 2.69 1.50 4.22
CA THR A 50 3.59 2.14 5.18
C THR A 50 4.07 3.50 4.67
N HIS A 51 4.34 4.43 5.59
CA HIS A 51 4.81 5.78 5.28
C HIS A 51 5.81 6.24 6.33
N PHE A 52 6.85 6.96 5.91
CA PHE A 52 7.84 7.51 6.83
C PHE A 52 7.35 8.77 7.54
N ASP A 53 6.58 9.61 6.83
CA ASP A 53 6.16 10.93 7.28
C ASP A 53 4.64 10.99 7.47
N SER A 54 4.21 11.52 8.60
CA SER A 54 2.77 11.66 8.91
C SER A 54 2.04 12.57 7.93
N ASN A 55 2.68 13.63 7.46
CA ASN A 55 2.06 14.52 6.48
C ASN A 55 1.83 13.81 5.15
N HIS A 56 2.82 13.07 4.66
CA HIS A 56 2.71 12.24 3.46
C HIS A 56 1.60 11.19 3.63
N PHE A 57 1.57 10.54 4.79
CA PHE A 57 0.54 9.55 5.11
C PHE A 57 -0.87 10.13 5.02
N VAL A 58 -1.11 11.29 5.64
CA VAL A 58 -2.44 11.92 5.65
C VAL A 58 -2.91 12.23 4.22
N TRP A 59 -2.07 12.86 3.41
CA TRP A 59 -2.42 13.21 2.04
C TRP A 59 -2.66 11.96 1.18
N ASP A 60 -1.81 10.96 1.29
CA ASP A 60 -1.97 9.71 0.54
C ASP A 60 -3.26 8.99 0.90
N VAL A 61 -3.58 8.91 2.19
CA VAL A 61 -4.82 8.26 2.65
C VAL A 61 -6.05 9.03 2.19
N VAL A 62 -6.04 10.35 2.28
CA VAL A 62 -7.17 11.19 1.81
C VAL A 62 -7.42 10.96 0.32
N VAL A 63 -6.37 11.06 -0.50
CA VAL A 63 -6.49 10.86 -1.94
C VAL A 63 -6.92 9.41 -2.25
N PHE A 64 -6.34 8.45 -1.56
CA PHE A 64 -6.69 7.04 -1.75
C PHE A 64 -8.15 6.76 -1.39
N VAL A 65 -8.65 7.30 -0.27
CA VAL A 65 -10.05 7.09 0.13
C VAL A 65 -10.99 7.70 -0.91
N LEU A 66 -10.70 8.91 -1.39
CA LEU A 66 -11.53 9.55 -2.41
C LEU A 66 -11.55 8.78 -3.72
N LEU A 67 -10.38 8.52 -4.29
CA LEU A 67 -10.28 7.86 -5.59
C LEU A 67 -10.65 6.39 -5.50
N GLY A 68 -10.22 5.70 -4.45
CA GLY A 68 -10.56 4.30 -4.23
C GLY A 68 -12.05 4.07 -4.07
N SER A 69 -12.73 4.95 -3.32
CA SER A 69 -14.18 4.88 -3.15
C SER A 69 -14.91 5.06 -4.47
N ILE A 70 -14.47 5.99 -5.31
CA ILE A 70 -15.04 6.19 -6.65
C ILE A 70 -14.83 4.95 -7.52
N CYS A 71 -13.62 4.41 -7.55
CA CYS A 71 -13.30 3.22 -8.35
C CYS A 71 -14.07 1.99 -7.85
N GLU A 72 -14.24 1.86 -6.56
CA GLU A 72 -14.96 0.72 -5.97
C GLU A 72 -16.45 0.74 -6.32
N GLN A 73 -17.05 1.92 -6.58
CA GLN A 73 -18.41 2.00 -7.10
C GLN A 73 -18.58 1.25 -8.43
N SER A 74 -17.54 1.29 -9.25
CA SER A 74 -17.56 0.62 -10.56
C SER A 74 -17.34 -0.90 -10.40
N SER A 75 -16.26 -1.32 -9.75
CA SER A 75 -15.97 -2.74 -9.52
C SER A 75 -14.91 -2.92 -8.44
N ARG A 76 -15.29 -3.60 -7.38
CA ARG A 76 -14.36 -3.96 -6.30
C ARG A 76 -13.26 -4.90 -6.80
N ARG A 77 -13.62 -5.86 -7.67
CA ARG A 77 -12.65 -6.81 -8.22
C ARG A 77 -11.60 -6.13 -9.07
N ARG A 78 -12.02 -5.18 -9.92
CA ARG A 78 -11.09 -4.43 -10.77
C ARG A 78 -10.19 -3.53 -9.92
N LEU A 79 -10.73 -2.90 -8.89
CA LEU A 79 -9.92 -2.12 -7.96
C LEU A 79 -8.88 -3.00 -7.27
N ALA A 80 -9.28 -4.13 -6.71
CA ALA A 80 -8.38 -5.06 -6.04
C ALA A 80 -7.28 -5.55 -6.99
N ALA A 81 -7.64 -5.98 -8.19
CA ALA A 81 -6.69 -6.45 -9.19
C ALA A 81 -5.71 -5.35 -9.60
N GLY A 82 -6.20 -4.13 -9.81
CA GLY A 82 -5.37 -2.98 -10.18
C GLY A 82 -4.40 -2.60 -9.06
N LEU A 83 -4.85 -2.63 -7.81
CA LEU A 83 -3.99 -2.32 -6.66
C LEU A 83 -2.89 -3.37 -6.49
N VAL A 84 -3.22 -4.66 -6.60
CA VAL A 84 -2.23 -5.73 -6.53
C VAL A 84 -1.22 -5.60 -7.66
N LEU A 85 -1.69 -5.42 -8.89
CA LEU A 85 -0.82 -5.30 -10.06
C LEU A 85 0.09 -4.07 -9.94
N ALA A 86 -0.45 -2.91 -9.55
CA ALA A 86 0.33 -1.71 -9.37
C ALA A 86 1.36 -1.87 -8.24
N SER A 87 0.96 -2.44 -7.11
CA SER A 87 1.84 -2.66 -5.96
C SER A 87 3.04 -3.54 -6.33
N VAL A 88 2.78 -4.66 -6.98
CA VAL A 88 3.83 -5.59 -7.40
C VAL A 88 4.73 -4.93 -8.45
N SER A 89 4.15 -4.24 -9.42
CA SER A 89 4.91 -3.59 -10.50
C SER A 89 5.82 -2.48 -9.98
N ILE A 90 5.31 -1.62 -9.08
CA ILE A 90 6.09 -0.52 -8.50
C ILE A 90 7.21 -1.08 -7.64
N THR A 91 6.94 -2.06 -6.79
CA THR A 91 7.94 -2.68 -5.93
C THR A 91 9.03 -3.38 -6.75
N ALA A 92 8.63 -4.09 -7.80
CA ALA A 92 9.59 -4.74 -8.71
C ALA A 92 10.47 -3.70 -9.42
N ALA A 93 9.88 -2.59 -9.86
CA ALA A 93 10.63 -1.50 -10.49
C ALA A 93 11.64 -0.89 -9.53
N ILE A 94 11.25 -0.62 -8.28
CA ILE A 94 12.16 -0.10 -7.26
C ILE A 94 13.28 -1.11 -7.01
N GLY A 95 12.95 -2.38 -6.87
CA GLY A 95 13.92 -3.44 -6.64
C GLY A 95 14.92 -3.60 -7.77
N TRP A 96 14.49 -3.40 -9.03
CA TRP A 96 15.32 -3.57 -10.22
C TRP A 96 16.13 -2.32 -10.57
N TRP A 97 15.48 -1.15 -10.59
CA TRP A 97 16.10 0.09 -11.08
C TRP A 97 16.68 0.98 -9.99
N GLN A 98 16.37 0.71 -8.72
CA GLN A 98 16.85 1.51 -7.59
C GLN A 98 17.54 0.60 -6.57
N PRO A 99 18.66 -0.04 -6.94
CA PRO A 99 19.33 -1.02 -6.06
C PRO A 99 19.91 -0.37 -4.80
N GLN A 100 20.06 0.96 -4.76
CA GLN A 100 20.53 1.68 -3.58
C GLN A 100 19.49 1.71 -2.46
N PHE A 101 18.21 1.50 -2.76
CA PHE A 101 17.17 1.44 -1.73
C PHE A 101 17.21 0.10 -1.02
N THR A 102 17.54 0.12 0.29
CA THR A 102 17.49 -1.05 1.15
C THR A 102 16.11 -1.18 1.82
N SER A 103 15.43 -0.06 2.04
CA SER A 103 14.06 0.00 2.54
C SER A 103 13.25 1.06 1.82
N TYR A 104 11.92 0.88 1.80
CA TYR A 104 11.01 1.79 1.12
C TYR A 104 9.62 1.72 1.76
N ARG A 105 8.94 2.85 1.84
CA ARG A 105 7.56 2.95 2.34
C ARG A 105 6.69 3.81 1.43
N GLY A 106 5.45 3.35 1.27
CA GLY A 106 4.40 4.08 0.58
C GLY A 106 4.57 4.18 -0.92
N LEU A 107 3.81 5.05 -1.48
CA LEU A 107 3.81 5.40 -2.89
C LEU A 107 4.16 6.86 -3.09
#